data_8d352fd32e67af41d1c07a8f043daca7
#
_entry.id   8d352fd32e67af41d1c07a8f043daca7
#
_cell.length_a   1.000
_cell.length_b   1.000
_cell.length_c   1.000
_cell.angle_alpha   90.00
_cell.angle_beta   90.00
_cell.angle_gamma   90.00
#
_symmetry.space_group_name_H-M   'P 1'
#
loop_
_entity.id
_entity.type
_entity.pdbx_description
1 polymer ?
#
loop_
_entity_poly.entity_id
_entity_poly.type
_entity_poly.pdbx_seq_one_letter_code
_entity_poly.pdbx_strand_id
1 'polypeptide(L)'
;RNIGGIIICDFIDMIEESHRDKVLEVLGQCLAKDRVRTSLLGMTGLGLVEITRKKTHNQISTVLQQQCPYCEGEGQIYSNDYISYKIRADLLRRFRDPSVTGAVVYVNPLLSDYFMRQRYFSHDAETRWADRRVYVVNQPDRHLEKFEIRYMNTKIFDLPVGAYLLY
;
A
#
# COMPACT_ATOMS: atom_id res chain seq x y z
N ARG A 1 11.12 10.72 23.63
CA ARG A 1 10.97 10.50 22.19
C ARG A 1 11.55 11.63 21.32
N ASN A 2 11.88 12.77 21.94
CA ASN A 2 12.42 13.96 21.28
C ASN A 2 11.57 14.46 20.09
N ILE A 3 10.24 14.34 20.20
CA ILE A 3 9.31 14.88 19.22
C ILE A 3 9.42 16.41 19.26
N GLY A 4 9.61 17.06 18.16
CA GLY A 4 9.72 18.51 18.06
C GLY A 4 9.34 19.02 16.69
N GLY A 5 9.17 20.32 16.55
CA GLY A 5 8.66 21.02 15.39
C GLY A 5 7.22 21.47 15.59
N ILE A 6 6.43 21.50 14.53
CA ILE A 6 5.00 21.78 14.58
C ILE A 6 4.26 20.48 14.93
N ILE A 7 3.40 20.55 15.93
CA ILE A 7 2.58 19.43 16.41
C ILE A 7 1.13 19.89 16.33
N ILE A 8 0.32 19.16 15.63
CA ILE A 8 -1.12 19.38 15.53
C ILE A 8 -1.81 18.22 16.25
N CYS A 9 -2.68 18.56 17.20
CA CYS A 9 -3.50 17.60 17.91
C CYS A 9 -4.97 17.80 17.49
N ASP A 10 -5.57 16.73 16.99
CA ASP A 10 -6.98 16.68 16.66
C ASP A 10 -7.77 16.27 17.90
N PHE A 11 -8.59 17.18 18.41
CA PHE A 11 -9.45 16.93 19.57
C PHE A 11 -10.88 16.64 19.11
N ILE A 12 -11.62 15.93 19.96
CA ILE A 12 -13.05 15.72 19.73
C ILE A 12 -13.78 17.07 19.66
N ASP A 13 -14.81 17.12 18.84
CA ASP A 13 -15.64 18.32 18.71
C ASP A 13 -16.25 18.70 20.05
N MET A 14 -16.09 19.96 20.42
CA MET A 14 -16.66 20.56 21.63
C MET A 14 -17.55 21.73 21.24
N ILE A 15 -18.82 21.66 21.60
CA ILE A 15 -19.81 22.70 21.33
C ILE A 15 -19.58 23.90 22.22
N GLU A 16 -19.35 23.65 23.51
CA GLU A 16 -19.14 24.66 24.53
C GLU A 16 -17.75 25.27 24.47
N GLU A 17 -17.66 26.58 24.34
CA GLU A 17 -16.38 27.32 24.31
C GLU A 17 -15.61 27.13 25.62
N SER A 18 -16.30 27.14 26.74
CA SER A 18 -15.74 26.89 28.09
C SER A 18 -15.01 25.55 28.20
N HIS A 19 -15.43 24.54 27.46
CA HIS A 19 -14.74 23.24 27.42
C HIS A 19 -13.44 23.32 26.63
N ARG A 20 -13.42 24.07 25.52
CA ARG A 20 -12.20 24.34 24.72
C ARG A 20 -11.18 25.09 25.55
N ASP A 21 -11.59 26.15 26.25
CA ASP A 21 -10.72 26.94 27.10
C ASP A 21 -10.09 26.09 28.21
N LYS A 22 -10.89 25.24 28.85
CA LYS A 22 -10.41 24.33 29.88
C LYS A 22 -9.39 23.31 29.36
N VAL A 23 -9.57 22.79 28.15
CA VAL A 23 -8.60 21.91 27.48
C VAL A 23 -7.29 22.66 27.24
N LEU A 24 -7.36 23.88 26.70
CA LEU A 24 -6.16 24.70 26.43
C LEU A 24 -5.45 25.06 27.73
N GLU A 25 -6.17 25.41 28.80
CA GLU A 25 -5.59 25.72 30.11
C GLU A 25 -4.81 24.52 30.66
N VAL A 26 -5.45 23.34 30.73
CA VAL A 26 -4.82 22.13 31.25
C VAL A 26 -3.62 21.72 30.42
N LEU A 27 -3.73 21.80 29.09
CA LEU A 27 -2.65 21.50 28.18
C LEU A 27 -1.48 22.47 28.36
N GLY A 28 -1.76 23.77 28.51
CA GLY A 28 -0.75 24.79 28.79
C GLY A 28 0.00 24.52 30.10
N GLN A 29 -0.74 24.17 31.16
CA GLN A 29 -0.13 23.80 32.46
C GLN A 29 0.76 22.54 32.36
N CYS A 30 0.37 21.58 31.52
CA CYS A 30 1.17 20.38 31.28
C CYS A 30 2.43 20.69 30.47
N LEU A 31 2.32 21.49 29.44
CA LEU A 31 3.42 21.90 28.56
C LEU A 31 4.43 22.78 29.29
N ALA A 32 4.01 23.59 30.25
CA ALA A 32 4.91 24.41 31.08
C ALA A 32 5.92 23.58 31.89
N LYS A 33 5.66 22.30 32.11
CA LYS A 33 6.57 21.36 32.78
C LYS A 33 7.65 20.79 31.85
N ASP A 34 7.53 21.02 30.54
CA ASP A 34 8.52 20.54 29.58
C ASP A 34 9.82 21.31 29.70
N ARG A 35 10.94 20.58 29.73
CA ARG A 35 12.30 21.19 29.78
C ARG A 35 12.69 21.87 28.47
N VAL A 36 12.02 21.53 27.39
CA VAL A 36 12.26 22.09 26.07
C VAL A 36 11.24 23.17 25.82
N ARG A 37 11.68 24.30 25.23
CA ARG A 37 10.81 25.41 24.89
C ARG A 37 9.66 24.94 24.00
N THR A 38 8.46 25.04 24.52
CA THR A 38 7.21 24.66 23.87
C THR A 38 6.24 25.85 23.92
N SER A 39 5.52 26.10 22.86
CA SER A 39 4.50 27.14 22.79
C SER A 39 3.19 26.53 22.31
N LEU A 40 2.13 26.80 23.07
CA LEU A 40 0.75 26.49 22.70
C LEU A 40 0.19 27.72 21.97
N LEU A 41 -0.22 27.57 20.70
CA LEU A 41 -0.70 28.68 19.87
C LEU A 41 -2.21 28.88 20.01
N GLY A 42 -2.94 27.79 20.31
CA GLY A 42 -4.38 27.82 20.49
C GLY A 42 -5.10 26.67 19.81
N MET A 43 -6.42 26.79 19.74
CA MET A 43 -7.30 25.83 19.05
C MET A 43 -7.96 26.53 17.86
N THR A 44 -7.94 25.90 16.71
CA THR A 44 -8.61 26.41 15.50
C THR A 44 -10.12 26.19 15.59
N GLY A 45 -10.88 26.84 14.71
CA GLY A 45 -12.33 26.62 14.59
C GLY A 45 -12.72 25.17 14.23
N LEU A 46 -11.78 24.37 13.75
CA LEU A 46 -11.97 22.95 13.44
C LEU A 46 -11.59 22.00 14.60
N GLY A 47 -11.28 22.53 15.80
CA GLY A 47 -10.91 21.71 16.94
C GLY A 47 -9.44 21.28 16.96
N LEU A 48 -8.60 21.77 16.05
CA LEU A 48 -7.18 21.44 15.98
C LEU A 48 -6.40 22.32 16.94
N VAL A 49 -5.62 21.69 17.85
CA VAL A 49 -4.73 22.42 18.75
C VAL A 49 -3.33 22.48 18.16
N GLU A 50 -2.78 23.68 18.09
CA GLU A 50 -1.48 23.97 17.48
C GLU A 50 -0.42 24.16 18.56
N ILE A 51 0.64 23.37 18.49
CA ILE A 51 1.78 23.40 19.43
C ILE A 51 3.08 23.49 18.63
N THR A 52 4.01 24.30 19.09
CA THR A 52 5.37 24.29 18.59
C THR A 52 6.32 23.85 19.69
N ARG A 53 7.25 22.95 19.37
CA ARG A 53 8.28 22.47 20.28
C ARG A 53 9.64 22.53 19.63
N LYS A 54 10.62 23.15 20.29
CA LYS A 54 11.97 23.27 19.73
C LYS A 54 12.58 21.89 19.47
N LYS A 55 13.12 21.65 18.27
CA LYS A 55 13.92 20.47 17.97
C LYS A 55 15.31 20.62 18.58
N THR A 56 15.63 19.87 19.62
CA THR A 56 16.94 19.92 20.29
C THR A 56 17.83 18.74 19.94
N HIS A 57 17.22 17.58 19.65
CA HIS A 57 17.89 16.34 19.29
C HIS A 57 17.11 15.63 18.19
N ASN A 58 17.76 14.65 17.55
CA ASN A 58 17.09 13.76 16.61
C ASN A 58 16.02 12.94 17.34
N GLN A 59 14.95 12.63 16.66
CA GLN A 59 13.92 11.76 17.18
C GLN A 59 14.49 10.34 17.38
N ILE A 60 14.10 9.67 18.45
CA ILE A 60 14.56 8.30 18.72
C ILE A 60 14.21 7.35 17.57
N SER A 61 13.07 7.56 16.92
CA SER A 61 12.65 6.76 15.75
C SER A 61 13.67 6.81 14.61
N THR A 62 14.30 7.96 14.35
CA THR A 62 15.32 8.08 13.30
C THR A 62 16.62 7.33 13.61
N VAL A 63 16.84 6.98 14.87
CA VAL A 63 18.03 6.22 15.31
C VAL A 63 17.73 4.73 15.36
N LEU A 64 16.51 4.36 15.79
CA LEU A 64 16.13 2.96 16.03
C LEU A 64 15.41 2.30 14.86
N GLN A 65 14.87 3.08 13.95
CA GLN A 65 14.04 2.60 12.86
C GLN A 65 14.65 2.96 11.51
N GLN A 66 14.41 2.13 10.54
CA GLN A 66 14.70 2.40 9.14
C GLN A 66 13.41 2.31 8.33
N GLN A 67 13.43 2.86 7.14
CA GLN A 67 12.34 2.74 6.21
C GLN A 67 12.07 1.27 5.88
N CYS A 68 10.81 0.87 5.89
CA CYS A 68 10.44 -0.51 5.56
C CYS A 68 10.85 -0.83 4.11
N PRO A 69 11.72 -1.84 3.86
CA PRO A 69 12.16 -2.16 2.51
C PRO A 69 11.06 -2.77 1.64
N TYR A 70 9.95 -3.21 2.26
CA TYR A 70 8.84 -3.82 1.54
C TYR A 70 7.87 -2.80 0.96
N CYS A 71 7.47 -1.77 1.70
CA CYS A 71 6.59 -0.70 1.24
C CYS A 71 7.33 0.62 1.01
N GLU A 72 8.67 0.61 1.04
CA GLU A 72 9.52 1.79 0.86
C GLU A 72 9.14 2.98 1.77
N GLY A 73 8.48 2.67 2.90
CA GLY A 73 8.05 3.66 3.89
C GLY A 73 6.64 4.20 3.70
N GLU A 74 5.91 3.76 2.70
CA GLU A 74 4.52 4.22 2.44
C GLU A 74 3.50 3.65 3.44
N GLY A 75 3.86 2.57 4.16
CA GLY A 75 2.98 1.91 5.14
C GLY A 75 1.85 1.09 4.53
N GLN A 76 1.70 1.12 3.21
CA GLN A 76 0.67 0.41 2.45
C GLN A 76 1.26 -0.18 1.18
N ILE A 77 0.62 -1.22 0.66
CA ILE A 77 0.90 -1.82 -0.65
C ILE A 77 -0.41 -1.95 -1.41
N TYR A 78 -0.33 -2.07 -2.72
CA TYR A 78 -1.51 -2.28 -3.55
C TYR A 78 -2.23 -3.58 -3.20
N SER A 79 -3.56 -3.54 -3.26
CA SER A 79 -4.39 -4.72 -3.01
C SER A 79 -4.20 -5.79 -4.10
N ASN A 80 -4.47 -7.05 -3.73
CA ASN A 80 -4.45 -8.16 -4.68
C ASN A 80 -5.42 -7.93 -5.85
N ASP A 81 -6.57 -7.31 -5.59
CA ASP A 81 -7.54 -6.91 -6.61
C ASP A 81 -6.94 -5.98 -7.65
N TYR A 82 -6.26 -4.93 -7.19
CA TYR A 82 -5.66 -3.95 -8.08
C TYR A 82 -4.54 -4.55 -8.94
N ILE A 83 -3.68 -5.38 -8.32
CA ILE A 83 -2.63 -6.07 -9.07
C ILE A 83 -3.23 -7.06 -10.08
N SER A 84 -4.27 -7.80 -9.69
CA SER A 84 -5.01 -8.70 -10.59
C SER A 84 -5.62 -7.94 -11.77
N TYR A 85 -6.19 -6.77 -11.50
CA TYR A 85 -6.71 -5.89 -12.54
C TYR A 85 -5.61 -5.44 -13.53
N LYS A 86 -4.43 -5.06 -13.04
CA LYS A 86 -3.29 -4.68 -13.89
C LYS A 86 -2.86 -5.85 -14.79
N ILE A 87 -2.71 -7.04 -14.22
CA ILE A 87 -2.38 -8.26 -14.98
C ILE A 87 -3.44 -8.52 -16.05
N ARG A 88 -4.73 -8.47 -15.67
CA ARG A 88 -5.85 -8.66 -16.59
C ARG A 88 -5.82 -7.65 -17.74
N ALA A 89 -5.61 -6.39 -17.45
CA ALA A 89 -5.54 -5.32 -18.44
C ALA A 89 -4.40 -5.55 -19.46
N ASP A 90 -3.22 -5.98 -18.95
CA ASP A 90 -2.09 -6.31 -19.81
C ASP A 90 -2.35 -7.53 -20.69
N LEU A 91 -2.91 -8.60 -20.14
CA LEU A 91 -3.30 -9.79 -20.91
C LEU A 91 -4.31 -9.45 -22.02
N LEU A 92 -5.39 -8.74 -21.68
CA LEU A 92 -6.42 -8.33 -22.65
C LEU A 92 -5.87 -7.42 -23.74
N ARG A 93 -4.96 -6.51 -23.40
CA ARG A 93 -4.30 -5.65 -24.39
C ARG A 93 -3.45 -6.45 -25.35
N ARG A 94 -2.64 -7.37 -24.85
CA ARG A 94 -1.71 -8.16 -25.66
C ARG A 94 -2.40 -9.26 -26.46
N PHE A 95 -3.47 -9.83 -25.95
CA PHE A 95 -4.27 -10.83 -26.63
C PHE A 95 -5.09 -10.29 -27.82
N ARG A 96 -5.05 -8.98 -28.08
CA ARG A 96 -5.55 -8.40 -29.35
C ARG A 96 -4.67 -8.79 -30.54
N ASP A 97 -3.41 -9.12 -30.29
CA ASP A 97 -2.49 -9.61 -31.30
C ASP A 97 -2.76 -11.11 -31.57
N PRO A 98 -3.18 -11.47 -32.79
CA PRO A 98 -3.47 -12.87 -33.14
C PRO A 98 -2.26 -13.79 -33.07
N SER A 99 -1.04 -13.25 -33.14
CA SER A 99 0.19 -14.04 -33.05
C SER A 99 0.47 -14.55 -31.63
N VAL A 100 -0.15 -13.95 -30.62
CA VAL A 100 0.01 -14.35 -29.21
C VAL A 100 -0.93 -15.51 -28.89
N THR A 101 -0.36 -16.66 -28.59
CA THR A 101 -1.10 -17.91 -28.29
C THR A 101 -1.30 -18.17 -26.81
N GLY A 102 -0.62 -17.44 -25.94
CA GLY A 102 -0.76 -17.57 -24.49
C GLY A 102 0.19 -16.69 -23.72
N ALA A 103 0.20 -16.87 -22.41
CA ALA A 103 1.07 -16.14 -21.52
C ALA A 103 1.47 -16.96 -20.28
N VAL A 104 2.63 -16.64 -19.73
CA VAL A 104 3.09 -17.12 -18.40
C VAL A 104 3.20 -15.92 -17.49
N VAL A 105 2.50 -15.97 -16.36
CA VAL A 105 2.46 -14.90 -15.36
C VAL A 105 3.27 -15.33 -14.14
N TYR A 106 4.32 -14.60 -13.84
CA TYR A 106 5.18 -14.84 -12.69
C TYR A 106 4.76 -13.92 -11.56
N VAL A 107 4.33 -14.48 -10.45
CA VAL A 107 3.78 -13.76 -9.29
C VAL A 107 4.20 -14.37 -7.97
N ASN A 108 3.99 -13.62 -6.89
CA ASN A 108 4.07 -14.16 -5.54
C ASN A 108 2.96 -15.22 -5.31
N PRO A 109 3.23 -16.33 -4.58
CA PRO A 109 2.24 -17.37 -4.28
C PRO A 109 0.92 -16.84 -3.69
N LEU A 110 0.97 -15.83 -2.83
CA LEU A 110 -0.23 -15.27 -2.21
C LEU A 110 -1.18 -14.64 -3.26
N LEU A 111 -0.60 -14.06 -4.33
CA LEU A 111 -1.39 -13.49 -5.41
C LEU A 111 -1.97 -14.59 -6.32
N SER A 112 -1.23 -15.64 -6.59
CA SER A 112 -1.74 -16.77 -7.36
C SER A 112 -2.85 -17.53 -6.63
N ASP A 113 -2.72 -17.72 -5.33
CA ASP A 113 -3.77 -18.29 -4.49
C ASP A 113 -5.05 -17.43 -4.51
N TYR A 114 -4.85 -16.10 -4.53
CA TYR A 114 -5.97 -15.16 -4.68
C TYR A 114 -6.70 -15.37 -6.02
N PHE A 115 -5.98 -15.51 -7.13
CA PHE A 115 -6.58 -15.78 -8.45
C PHE A 115 -7.46 -17.04 -8.42
N MET A 116 -6.95 -18.10 -7.83
CA MET A 116 -7.65 -19.39 -7.78
C MET A 116 -8.89 -19.33 -6.89
N ARG A 117 -8.77 -18.77 -5.69
CA ARG A 117 -9.89 -18.65 -4.74
C ARG A 117 -11.02 -17.79 -5.26
N GLN A 118 -10.68 -16.65 -5.87
CA GLN A 118 -11.67 -15.69 -6.39
C GLN A 118 -12.16 -16.04 -7.80
N ARG A 119 -11.55 -17.05 -8.46
CA ARG A 119 -11.81 -17.37 -9.86
C ARG A 119 -11.72 -16.11 -10.76
N TYR A 120 -10.74 -15.25 -10.45
CA TYR A 120 -10.68 -13.86 -10.92
C TYR A 120 -10.70 -13.74 -12.45
N PHE A 121 -10.09 -14.70 -13.15
CA PHE A 121 -9.97 -14.69 -14.60
C PHE A 121 -10.96 -15.61 -15.33
N SER A 122 -11.83 -16.33 -14.63
CA SER A 122 -12.70 -17.34 -15.25
C SER A 122 -13.58 -16.77 -16.38
N HIS A 123 -14.20 -15.63 -16.15
CA HIS A 123 -15.05 -14.99 -17.15
C HIS A 123 -14.27 -14.57 -18.41
N ASP A 124 -13.06 -14.03 -18.28
CA ASP A 124 -12.24 -13.64 -19.42
C ASP A 124 -11.72 -14.87 -20.17
N ALA A 125 -11.38 -15.93 -19.45
CA ALA A 125 -10.96 -17.19 -20.05
C ALA A 125 -12.06 -17.78 -20.97
N GLU A 126 -13.31 -17.75 -20.50
CA GLU A 126 -14.46 -18.27 -21.24
C GLU A 126 -14.90 -17.38 -22.42
N THR A 127 -14.75 -16.07 -22.29
CA THR A 127 -15.37 -15.12 -23.22
C THR A 127 -14.40 -14.35 -24.12
N ARG A 128 -13.20 -14.06 -23.64
CA ARG A 128 -12.28 -13.10 -24.28
C ARG A 128 -10.93 -13.68 -24.68
N TRP A 129 -10.48 -14.73 -24.00
CA TRP A 129 -9.17 -15.32 -24.29
C TRP A 129 -9.22 -16.35 -25.41
N ALA A 130 -10.41 -16.84 -25.73
CA ALA A 130 -10.62 -17.87 -26.74
C ALA A 130 -9.72 -19.11 -26.48
N ASP A 131 -8.90 -19.50 -27.47
CA ASP A 131 -7.98 -20.64 -27.33
C ASP A 131 -6.64 -20.33 -26.65
N ARG A 132 -6.50 -19.13 -26.09
CA ARG A 132 -5.24 -18.72 -25.43
C ARG A 132 -5.16 -19.26 -24.03
N ARG A 133 -3.99 -19.77 -23.67
CA ARG A 133 -3.73 -20.35 -22.37
C ARG A 133 -2.90 -19.41 -21.51
N VAL A 134 -3.30 -19.26 -20.25
CA VAL A 134 -2.56 -18.49 -19.25
C VAL A 134 -2.05 -19.42 -18.17
N TYR A 135 -0.74 -19.44 -18.00
CA TYR A 135 -0.06 -20.21 -16.97
C TYR A 135 0.44 -19.29 -15.89
N VAL A 136 0.56 -19.80 -14.68
CA VAL A 136 1.14 -19.10 -13.53
C VAL A 136 2.36 -19.84 -13.04
N VAL A 137 3.38 -19.06 -12.67
CA VAL A 137 4.59 -19.55 -11.98
C VAL A 137 4.71 -18.81 -10.67
N ASN A 138 4.76 -19.57 -9.59
CA ASN A 138 4.96 -19.04 -8.26
C ASN A 138 6.44 -18.67 -8.02
N GLN A 139 6.67 -17.44 -7.60
CA GLN A 139 7.98 -16.94 -7.18
C GLN A 139 7.89 -16.40 -5.74
N PRO A 140 8.25 -17.21 -4.72
CA PRO A 140 8.11 -16.83 -3.31
C PRO A 140 8.86 -15.55 -2.93
N ASP A 141 10.01 -15.32 -3.55
CA ASP A 141 10.87 -14.14 -3.27
C ASP A 141 10.40 -12.88 -4.01
N ARG A 142 9.39 -12.99 -4.87
CA ARG A 142 8.86 -11.84 -5.59
C ARG A 142 7.98 -11.00 -4.67
N HIS A 143 8.17 -9.68 -4.71
CA HIS A 143 7.30 -8.73 -4.01
C HIS A 143 5.84 -8.89 -4.45
N LEU A 144 4.88 -8.72 -3.52
CA LEU A 144 3.45 -8.91 -3.80
C LEU A 144 2.93 -8.04 -4.96
N GLU A 145 3.44 -6.84 -5.11
CA GLU A 145 3.01 -5.91 -6.16
C GLU A 145 3.68 -6.14 -7.51
N LYS A 146 4.78 -6.91 -7.53
CA LYS A 146 5.56 -7.11 -8.74
C LYS A 146 5.12 -8.38 -9.45
N PHE A 147 4.86 -8.24 -10.73
CA PHE A 147 4.57 -9.35 -11.63
C PHE A 147 5.36 -9.21 -12.92
N GLU A 148 5.53 -10.31 -13.62
CA GLU A 148 6.12 -10.36 -14.94
C GLU A 148 5.23 -11.22 -15.83
N ILE A 149 4.99 -10.79 -17.06
CA ILE A 149 4.23 -11.57 -18.04
C ILE A 149 5.12 -11.85 -19.23
N ARG A 150 5.30 -13.12 -19.55
CA ARG A 150 5.95 -13.57 -20.77
C ARG A 150 4.92 -14.11 -21.74
N TYR A 151 4.84 -13.52 -22.93
CA TYR A 151 3.88 -13.91 -23.94
C TYR A 151 4.46 -14.97 -24.87
N MET A 152 3.62 -15.89 -25.30
CA MET A 152 3.96 -17.00 -26.17
C MET A 152 3.41 -16.72 -27.58
N ASN A 153 4.25 -16.91 -28.59
CA ASN A 153 3.88 -16.68 -30.00
C ASN A 153 3.81 -17.99 -30.81
N THR A 154 4.04 -19.15 -30.17
CA THR A 154 3.99 -20.46 -30.82
C THR A 154 3.17 -21.42 -29.98
N LYS A 155 2.55 -22.42 -30.65
CA LYS A 155 1.78 -23.47 -29.94
C LYS A 155 2.66 -24.45 -29.15
N ILE A 156 3.94 -24.51 -29.48
CA ILE A 156 4.95 -25.34 -28.78
C ILE A 156 5.80 -24.39 -27.98
N PHE A 157 5.67 -24.47 -26.66
CA PHE A 157 6.43 -23.67 -25.72
C PHE A 157 6.88 -24.54 -24.56
N ASP A 158 8.17 -24.49 -24.25
CA ASP A 158 8.70 -25.13 -23.04
C ASP A 158 8.21 -24.34 -21.84
N LEU A 159 7.23 -24.92 -21.14
CA LEU A 159 6.72 -24.31 -19.92
C LEU A 159 7.80 -24.31 -18.83
N PRO A 160 7.95 -23.20 -18.10
CA PRO A 160 8.87 -23.17 -16.96
C PRO A 160 8.50 -24.24 -15.93
N VAL A 161 9.51 -24.74 -15.23
CA VAL A 161 9.28 -25.68 -14.13
C VAL A 161 8.40 -25.03 -13.07
N GLY A 162 7.36 -25.77 -12.65
CA GLY A 162 6.37 -25.30 -11.68
C GLY A 162 5.27 -24.41 -12.27
N ALA A 163 5.20 -24.27 -13.59
CA ALA A 163 4.05 -23.61 -14.24
C ALA A 163 2.81 -24.50 -14.15
N TYR A 164 1.69 -23.90 -13.80
CA TYR A 164 0.39 -24.55 -13.84
C TYR A 164 -0.62 -23.70 -14.61
N LEU A 165 -1.59 -24.37 -15.21
CA LEU A 165 -2.62 -23.70 -15.99
C LEU A 165 -3.53 -22.92 -15.05
N LEU A 166 -3.71 -21.63 -15.33
CA LEU A 166 -4.64 -20.80 -14.58
C LEU A 166 -6.06 -20.98 -15.11
N TYR A 167 -6.19 -20.97 -16.46
CA TYR A 167 -7.42 -21.23 -17.22
C TYR A 167 -7.09 -21.67 -18.65
#